data_2eee633a634f241b8dc7c15f5a234a74
#
_entry.id   2eee633a634f241b8dc7c15f5a234a74
#
_cell.length_a   1.000
_cell.length_b   1.000
_cell.length_c   1.000
_cell.angle_alpha   90.00
_cell.angle_beta   90.00
_cell.angle_gamma   90.00
#
_symmetry.space_group_name_H-M   'P 1'
#
loop_
_entity.id
_entity.type
_entity.pdbx_description
1 polymer ?
#
loop_
_entity_poly.entity_id
_entity_poly.type
_entity_poly.pdbx_seq_one_letter_code
_entity_poly.pdbx_strand_id
1 'polypeptide(L)'
;GPDIEYGNNPVVVTTNQTGYDRTKRYVFESLLKLNITIPWIQGLSFTGNASVDKSIESNKLWEKPWYLYSWDGVSYDANEQPVLLKGKKGFSTPQLTQRFSDGRLITLNALLNYEMTFNEVHDFRFLAGTERIAGESMEFEAFRKYFASTAIDELFAGGDSEKNNTGSASISARLNYFGRVNYAFKQKYLAEFVWRYDGSYIFPQEKRFGFFPGVSVGWRISEEEFWKNNLALFNYFKLRGSW
;
A
#
# COMPACT_ATOMS: atom_id res chain seq x y z
N GLY A 1 -39.58 22.90 1.31
CA GLY A 1 -40.56 22.02 1.95
C GLY A 1 -40.31 21.97 3.45
N PRO A 2 -41.31 21.69 4.25
CA PRO A 2 -41.22 21.71 5.71
C PRO A 2 -40.32 20.57 6.28
N ASP A 3 -39.90 19.63 5.47
CA ASP A 3 -39.11 18.50 5.91
C ASP A 3 -37.63 18.85 6.05
N ILE A 4 -37.31 19.47 7.16
CA ILE A 4 -35.93 19.64 7.64
C ILE A 4 -35.31 18.27 8.00
N GLU A 5 -36.11 17.23 8.05
CA GLU A 5 -35.74 15.90 8.55
C GLU A 5 -34.76 15.15 7.64
N TYR A 6 -34.78 15.41 6.35
CA TYR A 6 -33.98 14.70 5.34
C TYR A 6 -32.91 15.55 4.64
N GLY A 7 -32.71 16.79 5.04
CA GLY A 7 -31.88 17.72 4.27
C GLY A 7 -30.50 17.96 4.88
N ASN A 8 -29.49 17.32 4.37
CA ASN A 8 -28.13 17.88 4.40
C ASN A 8 -28.09 19.00 3.35
N ASN A 9 -27.90 20.24 3.77
CA ASN A 9 -27.71 21.35 2.85
C ASN A 9 -26.26 21.24 2.28
N PRO A 10 -26.07 21.01 0.97
CA PRO A 10 -24.74 20.83 0.39
C PRO A 10 -23.81 22.01 0.62
N VAL A 11 -24.36 23.23 0.66
CA VAL A 11 -23.57 24.45 0.90
C VAL A 11 -23.01 24.46 2.33
N VAL A 12 -23.83 24.09 3.32
CA VAL A 12 -23.40 24.11 4.73
C VAL A 12 -22.42 23.00 5.03
N VAL A 13 -22.65 21.77 4.51
CA VAL A 13 -21.78 20.62 4.79
C VAL A 13 -20.40 20.73 4.14
N THR A 14 -20.24 21.60 3.14
CA THR A 14 -18.93 21.92 2.56
C THR A 14 -18.17 23.00 3.32
N THR A 15 -18.75 23.55 4.38
CA THR A 15 -18.13 24.56 5.24
C THR A 15 -17.68 23.96 6.58
N ASN A 16 -16.81 24.68 7.29
CA ASN A 16 -16.41 24.32 8.66
C ASN A 16 -17.51 24.54 9.71
N GLN A 17 -18.74 24.89 9.32
CA GLN A 17 -19.85 25.05 10.26
C GLN A 17 -20.29 23.73 10.88
N THR A 18 -20.16 22.63 10.14
CA THR A 18 -20.49 21.27 10.61
C THR A 18 -19.34 20.62 11.37
N GLY A 19 -18.15 21.19 11.27
CA GLY A 19 -16.90 20.61 11.73
C GLY A 19 -15.92 20.42 10.58
N TYR A 20 -15.00 19.47 10.72
CA TYR A 20 -14.04 19.13 9.68
C TYR A 20 -13.46 17.73 9.93
N ASP A 21 -12.99 17.09 8.86
CA ASP A 21 -12.15 15.91 8.89
C ASP A 21 -10.80 16.27 8.23
N ARG A 22 -9.73 16.24 9.02
CA ARG A 22 -8.38 16.63 8.58
C ARG A 22 -7.40 15.52 8.81
N THR A 23 -6.85 15.00 7.72
CA THR A 23 -5.78 14.02 7.75
C THR A 23 -4.47 14.64 7.31
N LYS A 24 -3.42 14.42 8.09
CA LYS A 24 -2.03 14.73 7.74
C LYS A 24 -1.27 13.43 7.66
N ARG A 25 -0.63 13.19 6.52
CA ARG A 25 0.17 12.00 6.30
C ARG A 25 1.59 12.40 5.89
N TYR A 26 2.55 11.79 6.55
CA TYR A 26 3.97 11.93 6.26
C TYR A 26 4.50 10.56 5.86
N VAL A 27 5.15 10.49 4.71
CA VAL A 27 5.77 9.27 4.20
C VAL A 27 7.24 9.57 3.97
N PHE A 28 8.08 8.72 4.52
CA PHE A 28 9.51 8.73 4.29
C PHE A 28 9.90 7.38 3.71
N GLU A 29 10.48 7.41 2.51
CA GLU A 29 10.96 6.25 1.80
C GLU A 29 12.44 6.40 1.53
N SER A 30 13.23 5.40 1.88
CA SER A 30 14.67 5.39 1.62
C SER A 30 15.09 4.06 1.02
N LEU A 31 15.97 4.12 0.04
CA LEU A 31 16.55 2.96 -0.62
C LEU A 31 18.06 3.15 -0.75
N LEU A 32 18.81 2.23 -0.15
CA LEU A 32 20.24 2.08 -0.40
C LEU A 32 20.45 0.87 -1.31
N LYS A 33 21.09 1.06 -2.44
CA LYS A 33 21.45 0.02 -3.38
C LYS A 33 22.96 -0.07 -3.54
N LEU A 34 23.48 -1.29 -3.41
CA LEU A 34 24.88 -1.61 -3.61
C LEU A 34 24.99 -2.62 -4.77
N ASN A 35 25.76 -2.30 -5.80
CA ASN A 35 26.07 -3.22 -6.89
C ASN A 35 27.60 -3.42 -6.92
N ILE A 36 28.02 -4.66 -6.89
CA ILE A 36 29.43 -5.05 -6.94
C ILE A 36 29.61 -6.05 -8.08
N THR A 37 30.43 -5.70 -9.05
CA THR A 37 30.94 -6.65 -10.03
C THR A 37 32.24 -7.24 -9.48
N ILE A 38 32.36 -8.56 -9.48
CA ILE A 38 33.51 -9.26 -8.90
C ILE A 38 34.57 -9.45 -10.01
N PRO A 39 35.65 -8.65 -10.00
CA PRO A 39 36.55 -8.57 -11.17
C PRO A 39 37.35 -9.86 -11.42
N TRP A 40 37.62 -10.68 -10.38
CA TRP A 40 38.37 -11.93 -10.51
C TRP A 40 37.49 -13.13 -10.89
N ILE A 41 36.17 -13.00 -10.95
CA ILE A 41 35.24 -14.01 -11.45
C ILE A 41 34.37 -13.35 -12.50
N GLN A 42 34.73 -13.54 -13.76
CA GLN A 42 33.98 -12.95 -14.88
C GLN A 42 32.55 -13.44 -14.87
N GLY A 43 31.62 -12.51 -15.02
CA GLY A 43 30.17 -12.79 -15.03
C GLY A 43 29.51 -12.82 -13.64
N LEU A 44 30.28 -12.72 -12.53
CA LEU A 44 29.74 -12.73 -11.18
C LEU A 44 29.48 -11.30 -10.69
N SER A 45 28.26 -11.05 -10.19
CA SER A 45 27.89 -9.79 -9.58
C SER A 45 26.99 -9.99 -8.36
N PHE A 46 27.14 -9.08 -7.41
CA PHE A 46 26.32 -9.00 -6.20
C PHE A 46 25.50 -7.71 -6.20
N THR A 47 24.24 -7.81 -5.82
CA THR A 47 23.37 -6.66 -5.58
C THR A 47 22.75 -6.77 -4.18
N GLY A 48 22.99 -5.77 -3.36
CA GLY A 48 22.33 -5.62 -2.06
C GLY A 48 21.41 -4.40 -2.07
N ASN A 49 20.20 -4.55 -1.52
CA ASN A 49 19.31 -3.43 -1.32
C ASN A 49 18.80 -3.42 0.13
N ALA A 50 18.70 -2.22 0.69
CA ALA A 50 18.11 -1.97 2.00
C ALA A 50 17.13 -0.80 1.87
N SER A 51 15.86 -1.01 2.18
CA SER A 51 14.88 0.06 2.25
C SER A 51 14.27 0.17 3.64
N VAL A 52 13.95 1.41 3.99
CA VAL A 52 13.16 1.75 5.18
C VAL A 52 12.05 2.68 4.74
N ASP A 53 10.81 2.22 4.88
CA ASP A 53 9.63 3.00 4.59
C ASP A 53 8.93 3.30 5.90
N LYS A 54 8.68 4.58 6.17
CA LYS A 54 8.05 5.08 7.39
C LYS A 54 6.83 5.90 7.01
N SER A 55 5.68 5.59 7.60
CA SER A 55 4.47 6.39 7.46
C SER A 55 3.95 6.81 8.83
N ILE A 56 3.60 8.07 8.94
CA ILE A 56 2.96 8.64 10.12
C ILE A 56 1.70 9.34 9.64
N GLU A 57 0.57 8.98 10.20
CA GLU A 57 -0.71 9.60 9.87
C GLU A 57 -1.39 10.11 11.14
N SER A 58 -1.90 11.32 11.06
CA SER A 58 -2.68 11.96 12.11
C SER A 58 -3.99 12.44 11.50
N ASN A 59 -5.11 11.98 12.04
CA ASN A 59 -6.44 12.40 11.65
C ASN A 59 -7.13 13.11 12.82
N LYS A 60 -7.82 14.18 12.52
CA LYS A 60 -8.63 14.95 13.47
C LYS A 60 -10.01 15.16 12.88
N LEU A 61 -10.99 14.46 13.42
CA LEU A 61 -12.40 14.56 13.06
C LEU A 61 -13.13 15.37 14.14
N TRP A 62 -13.47 16.61 13.82
CA TRP A 62 -14.22 17.53 14.66
C TRP A 62 -15.63 17.67 14.13
N GLU A 63 -16.63 17.37 14.94
CA GLU A 63 -18.03 17.38 14.56
C GLU A 63 -18.82 18.29 15.51
N LYS A 64 -19.61 19.19 14.95
CA LYS A 64 -20.37 20.20 15.71
C LYS A 64 -21.86 20.14 15.38
N PRO A 65 -22.73 20.52 16.33
CA PRO A 65 -24.10 20.87 15.99
C PRO A 65 -24.09 22.08 15.04
N TRP A 66 -24.95 22.04 14.05
CA TRP A 66 -25.14 23.12 13.12
C TRP A 66 -26.63 23.37 12.92
N TYR A 67 -27.03 24.46 12.29
CA TYR A 67 -28.42 24.89 12.23
C TYR A 67 -28.81 25.20 10.80
N LEU A 68 -30.06 24.84 10.46
CA LEU A 68 -30.75 25.31 9.28
C LEU A 68 -31.95 26.17 9.70
N TYR A 69 -32.35 27.00 8.81
CA TYR A 69 -33.54 27.83 8.96
C TYR A 69 -34.54 27.47 7.87
N SER A 70 -35.77 27.23 8.25
CA SER A 70 -36.87 26.97 7.32
C SER A 70 -37.92 28.03 7.45
N TRP A 71 -38.61 28.36 6.35
CA TRP A 71 -39.78 29.22 6.30
C TRP A 71 -40.94 28.35 5.86
N ASP A 72 -42.13 28.60 6.48
CA ASP A 72 -43.38 27.91 6.19
C ASP A 72 -44.05 28.35 4.89
N GLY A 73 -43.54 29.42 4.26
CA GLY A 73 -44.05 29.99 3.03
C GLY A 73 -45.17 31.02 3.23
N VAL A 74 -45.61 31.27 4.47
CA VAL A 74 -46.79 32.13 4.75
C VAL A 74 -46.59 33.10 5.90
N SER A 75 -45.73 32.85 6.87
CA SER A 75 -45.54 33.70 8.04
C SER A 75 -44.51 34.78 7.80
N TYR A 76 -44.92 36.03 8.07
CA TYR A 76 -44.08 37.24 8.01
C TYR A 76 -44.11 37.98 9.34
N ASP A 77 -43.03 38.66 9.69
CA ASP A 77 -42.95 39.54 10.85
C ASP A 77 -43.55 40.91 10.57
N ALA A 78 -43.52 41.80 11.58
CA ALA A 78 -44.07 43.18 11.47
C ALA A 78 -43.32 44.04 10.42
N ASN A 79 -42.16 43.61 9.94
CA ASN A 79 -41.34 44.27 8.92
C ASN A 79 -41.44 43.59 7.56
N GLU A 80 -42.43 42.70 7.37
CA GLU A 80 -42.65 41.91 6.17
C GLU A 80 -41.49 40.95 5.83
N GLN A 81 -40.68 40.55 6.84
CA GLN A 81 -39.62 39.59 6.67
C GLN A 81 -40.15 38.17 7.00
N PRO A 82 -39.70 37.11 6.24
CA PRO A 82 -40.10 35.75 6.54
C PRO A 82 -39.73 35.33 7.96
N VAL A 83 -40.68 34.79 8.70
CA VAL A 83 -40.42 34.21 10.03
C VAL A 83 -39.70 32.87 9.86
N LEU A 84 -38.42 32.83 10.24
CA LEU A 84 -37.57 31.65 10.09
C LEU A 84 -37.58 30.78 11.35
N LEU A 85 -37.90 29.50 11.17
CA LEU A 85 -37.80 28.50 12.21
C LEU A 85 -36.38 27.88 12.20
N LYS A 86 -35.68 27.98 13.32
CA LYS A 86 -34.34 27.44 13.50
C LYS A 86 -34.40 25.98 13.89
N GLY A 87 -33.89 25.09 13.02
CA GLY A 87 -33.76 23.67 13.26
C GLY A 87 -32.29 23.25 13.52
N LYS A 88 -32.06 22.49 14.59
CA LYS A 88 -30.75 21.93 14.90
C LYS A 88 -30.48 20.70 14.03
N LYS A 89 -29.28 20.60 13.51
CA LYS A 89 -28.80 19.50 12.66
C LYS A 89 -27.47 18.95 13.18
N GLY A 90 -27.09 17.80 12.66
CA GLY A 90 -25.85 17.10 13.05
C GLY A 90 -25.93 16.51 14.44
N PHE A 91 -24.79 16.38 15.09
CA PHE A 91 -24.70 15.83 16.43
C PHE A 91 -25.31 16.77 17.48
N SER A 92 -25.88 16.19 18.54
CA SER A 92 -26.49 16.97 19.61
C SER A 92 -25.50 17.84 20.38
N THR A 93 -24.27 17.40 20.48
CA THR A 93 -23.16 18.08 21.16
C THR A 93 -21.89 17.99 20.30
N PRO A 94 -20.96 18.94 20.47
CA PRO A 94 -19.67 18.84 19.81
C PRO A 94 -18.91 17.59 20.25
N GLN A 95 -18.21 16.95 19.32
CA GLN A 95 -17.40 15.78 19.59
C GLN A 95 -16.13 15.78 18.73
N LEU A 96 -15.08 15.17 19.26
CA LEU A 96 -13.77 15.08 18.67
C LEU A 96 -13.27 13.64 18.69
N THR A 97 -12.85 13.17 17.52
CA THR A 97 -12.08 11.95 17.37
C THR A 97 -10.68 12.32 16.86
N GLN A 98 -9.65 11.88 17.55
CA GLN A 98 -8.27 11.97 17.07
C GLN A 98 -7.69 10.57 16.88
N ARG A 99 -7.15 10.30 15.68
CA ARG A 99 -6.47 9.06 15.34
C ARG A 99 -5.02 9.35 15.03
N PHE A 100 -4.18 8.44 15.44
CA PHE A 100 -2.76 8.45 15.10
C PHE A 100 -2.37 7.05 14.66
N SER A 101 -1.66 6.96 13.55
CA SER A 101 -1.05 5.72 13.12
C SER A 101 0.42 5.92 12.77
N ASP A 102 1.21 4.93 13.07
CA ASP A 102 2.65 4.88 12.84
C ASP A 102 2.99 3.53 12.22
N GLY A 103 3.58 3.55 11.04
CA GLY A 103 3.98 2.35 10.31
C GLY A 103 5.43 2.40 9.90
N ARG A 104 6.12 1.24 9.98
CA ARG A 104 7.49 1.05 9.51
C ARG A 104 7.60 -0.27 8.75
N LEU A 105 8.20 -0.23 7.57
CA LEU A 105 8.57 -1.40 6.79
C LEU A 105 10.06 -1.36 6.50
N ILE A 106 10.75 -2.46 6.77
CA ILE A 106 12.17 -2.64 6.44
C ILE A 106 12.26 -3.80 5.46
N THR A 107 12.86 -3.56 4.31
CA THR A 107 13.15 -4.59 3.32
C THR A 107 14.65 -4.66 3.08
N LEU A 108 15.19 -5.86 3.26
CA LEU A 108 16.59 -6.17 2.96
C LEU A 108 16.61 -7.28 1.94
N ASN A 109 17.33 -7.12 0.86
CA ASN A 109 17.59 -8.21 -0.07
C ASN A 109 19.04 -8.25 -0.53
N ALA A 110 19.47 -9.45 -0.86
CA ALA A 110 20.78 -9.72 -1.42
C ALA A 110 20.61 -10.70 -2.58
N LEU A 111 21.23 -10.37 -3.71
CA LEU A 111 21.17 -11.11 -4.96
C LEU A 111 22.57 -11.42 -5.45
N LEU A 112 22.81 -12.64 -5.83
CA LEU A 112 24.02 -13.07 -6.52
C LEU A 112 23.65 -13.49 -7.94
N ASN A 113 24.25 -12.86 -8.92
CA ASN A 113 24.05 -13.19 -10.33
C ASN A 113 25.35 -13.71 -10.89
N TYR A 114 25.26 -14.78 -11.69
CA TYR A 114 26.38 -15.33 -12.41
C TYR A 114 25.97 -15.65 -13.85
N GLU A 115 26.70 -15.09 -14.80
CA GLU A 115 26.46 -15.32 -16.23
C GLU A 115 27.71 -15.90 -16.85
N MET A 116 27.55 -16.97 -17.64
CA MET A 116 28.65 -17.58 -18.37
C MET A 116 28.19 -18.11 -19.73
N THR A 117 29.05 -17.96 -20.70
CA THR A 117 28.90 -18.62 -22.00
C THR A 117 30.03 -19.64 -22.16
N PHE A 118 29.68 -20.89 -22.44
CA PHE A 118 30.64 -21.98 -22.68
C PHE A 118 30.56 -22.42 -24.13
N ASN A 119 31.72 -22.59 -24.77
CA ASN A 119 31.85 -22.97 -26.18
C ASN A 119 31.03 -22.11 -27.15
N GLU A 120 30.78 -20.84 -26.81
CA GLU A 120 30.03 -19.89 -27.64
C GLU A 120 28.54 -20.27 -27.93
N VAL A 121 28.11 -21.43 -27.44
CA VAL A 121 26.78 -21.98 -27.75
C VAL A 121 25.92 -22.29 -26.53
N HIS A 122 26.53 -22.36 -25.35
CA HIS A 122 25.88 -22.69 -24.09
C HIS A 122 25.87 -21.45 -23.19
N ASP A 123 24.72 -20.78 -23.09
CA ASP A 123 24.58 -19.64 -22.19
C ASP A 123 23.85 -20.05 -20.92
N PHE A 124 24.47 -19.77 -19.79
CA PHE A 124 23.92 -19.97 -18.47
C PHE A 124 23.80 -18.66 -17.73
N ARG A 125 22.66 -18.48 -17.06
CA ARG A 125 22.45 -17.39 -16.12
C ARG A 125 21.88 -17.95 -14.84
N PHE A 126 22.58 -17.68 -13.76
CA PHE A 126 22.19 -18.09 -12.40
C PHE A 126 21.85 -16.86 -11.60
N LEU A 127 20.79 -16.95 -10.82
CA LEU A 127 20.43 -15.98 -9.79
C LEU A 127 20.14 -16.75 -8.52
N ALA A 128 20.73 -16.34 -7.41
CA ALA A 128 20.35 -16.76 -6.08
C ALA A 128 20.12 -15.53 -5.23
N GLY A 129 19.09 -15.54 -4.40
CA GLY A 129 18.74 -14.39 -3.60
C GLY A 129 18.09 -14.75 -2.28
N THR A 130 18.15 -13.79 -1.37
CA THR A 130 17.40 -13.79 -0.13
C THR A 130 16.75 -12.44 0.09
N GLU A 131 15.60 -12.44 0.70
CA GLU A 131 14.84 -11.23 1.04
C GLU A 131 14.26 -11.37 2.44
N ARG A 132 14.46 -10.35 3.25
CA ARG A 132 13.80 -10.21 4.54
C ARG A 132 12.93 -8.95 4.53
N ILE A 133 11.67 -9.11 4.89
CA ILE A 133 10.72 -8.00 5.06
C ILE A 133 10.25 -8.04 6.51
N ALA A 134 10.33 -6.91 7.21
CA ALA A 134 9.85 -6.76 8.57
C ALA A 134 9.02 -5.48 8.68
N GLY A 135 7.78 -5.61 9.10
CA GLY A 135 6.84 -4.51 9.27
C GLY A 135 6.35 -4.42 10.70
N GLU A 136 6.15 -3.19 11.14
CA GLU A 136 5.52 -2.86 12.41
C GLU A 136 4.50 -1.75 12.15
N SER A 137 3.36 -1.83 12.77
CA SER A 137 2.39 -0.73 12.78
C SER A 137 1.70 -0.65 14.12
N MET A 138 1.38 0.57 14.51
CA MET A 138 0.53 0.84 15.64
C MET A 138 -0.46 1.94 15.29
N GLU A 139 -1.63 1.87 15.89
CA GLU A 139 -2.64 2.90 15.79
C GLU A 139 -3.32 3.09 17.14
N PHE A 140 -3.75 4.30 17.40
CA PHE A 140 -4.64 4.59 18.51
C PHE A 140 -5.62 5.69 18.15
N GLU A 141 -6.76 5.66 18.83
CA GLU A 141 -7.83 6.63 18.72
C GLU A 141 -8.22 7.12 20.09
N ALA A 142 -8.49 8.41 20.20
CA ALA A 142 -9.06 9.03 21.37
C ALA A 142 -10.32 9.82 20.99
N PHE A 143 -11.37 9.69 21.78
CA PHE A 143 -12.66 10.32 21.59
C PHE A 143 -13.08 11.13 22.80
N ARG A 144 -13.59 12.33 22.56
CA ARG A 144 -14.22 13.19 23.55
C ARG A 144 -15.50 13.81 23.01
N LYS A 145 -16.44 14.05 23.91
CA LYS A 145 -17.75 14.66 23.66
C LYS A 145 -18.04 15.74 24.71
N TYR A 146 -19.11 16.46 24.58
CA TYR A 146 -19.55 17.46 25.53
C TYR A 146 -18.58 18.62 25.75
N PHE A 147 -18.11 19.20 24.65
CA PHE A 147 -17.30 20.42 24.69
C PHE A 147 -18.15 21.60 25.13
N ALA A 148 -17.69 22.36 26.11
CA ALA A 148 -18.35 23.56 26.59
C ALA A 148 -18.37 24.70 25.55
N SER A 149 -17.37 24.69 24.64
CA SER A 149 -17.25 25.67 23.56
C SER A 149 -16.78 24.97 22.29
N THR A 150 -17.25 25.42 21.13
CA THR A 150 -16.78 24.99 19.81
C THR A 150 -15.53 25.73 19.34
N ALA A 151 -15.00 26.66 20.14
CA ALA A 151 -13.80 27.41 19.83
C ALA A 151 -12.51 26.64 20.09
N ILE A 152 -12.54 25.60 20.94
CA ILE A 152 -11.39 24.78 21.31
C ILE A 152 -11.72 23.34 20.91
N ASP A 153 -11.06 22.84 19.90
CA ASP A 153 -11.22 21.49 19.35
C ASP A 153 -10.07 20.56 19.79
N GLU A 154 -9.72 20.59 21.08
CA GLU A 154 -8.66 19.77 21.66
C GLU A 154 -9.23 18.78 22.69
N LEU A 155 -8.66 17.57 22.77
CA LEU A 155 -9.18 16.49 23.63
C LEU A 155 -9.35 16.91 25.10
N PHE A 156 -8.47 17.75 25.64
CA PHE A 156 -8.53 18.20 27.01
C PHE A 156 -9.79 19.07 27.31
N ALA A 157 -10.36 19.72 26.27
CA ALA A 157 -11.52 20.59 26.41
C ALA A 157 -12.86 19.85 26.37
N GLY A 158 -12.85 18.57 26.02
CA GLY A 158 -14.04 17.71 26.05
C GLY A 158 -14.38 17.24 27.45
N GLY A 159 -15.67 16.94 27.68
CA GLY A 159 -16.16 16.41 28.94
C GLY A 159 -15.60 15.03 29.28
N ASP A 160 -15.69 14.68 30.56
CA ASP A 160 -15.24 13.35 31.05
C ASP A 160 -16.27 12.24 30.85
N SER A 161 -17.52 12.59 30.54
CA SER A 161 -18.55 11.61 30.19
C SER A 161 -18.40 11.13 28.77
N GLU A 162 -18.71 9.86 28.51
CA GLU A 162 -18.65 9.21 27.20
C GLU A 162 -17.27 9.35 26.50
N LYS A 163 -16.20 9.47 27.26
CA LYS A 163 -14.83 9.40 26.71
C LYS A 163 -14.50 7.97 26.30
N ASN A 164 -13.79 7.84 25.18
CA ASN A 164 -13.36 6.54 24.70
C ASN A 164 -11.94 6.59 24.13
N ASN A 165 -11.29 5.46 24.13
CA ASN A 165 -10.03 5.24 23.43
C ASN A 165 -9.95 3.80 22.94
N THR A 166 -9.21 3.57 21.90
CA THR A 166 -8.86 2.25 21.38
C THR A 166 -7.49 2.30 20.73
N GLY A 167 -6.89 1.16 20.52
CA GLY A 167 -5.62 1.06 19.83
C GLY A 167 -5.29 -0.37 19.49
N SER A 168 -4.45 -0.51 18.49
CA SER A 168 -3.93 -1.79 18.04
C SER A 168 -2.48 -1.67 17.60
N ALA A 169 -1.77 -2.79 17.60
CA ALA A 169 -0.44 -2.90 17.04
C ALA A 169 -0.31 -4.22 16.29
N SER A 170 0.43 -4.21 15.21
CA SER A 170 0.74 -5.41 14.45
C SER A 170 2.20 -5.46 14.07
N ILE A 171 2.71 -6.68 13.93
CA ILE A 171 4.04 -6.97 13.41
C ILE A 171 3.89 -7.93 12.24
N SER A 172 4.81 -7.84 11.30
CA SER A 172 4.90 -8.78 10.19
C SER A 172 6.35 -9.10 9.88
N ALA A 173 6.62 -10.34 9.50
CA ALA A 173 7.94 -10.77 9.09
C ALA A 173 7.85 -11.84 8.00
N ARG A 174 8.68 -11.69 6.96
CA ARG A 174 8.87 -12.67 5.90
C ARG A 174 10.36 -12.86 5.66
N LEU A 175 10.74 -14.09 5.36
CA LEU A 175 12.09 -14.45 4.97
C LEU A 175 12.00 -15.40 3.78
N ASN A 176 12.56 -14.97 2.67
CA ASN A 176 12.43 -15.65 1.40
C ASN A 176 13.83 -15.98 0.87
N TYR A 177 13.98 -17.18 0.34
CA TYR A 177 15.12 -17.60 -0.45
C TYR A 177 14.62 -17.98 -1.82
N PHE A 178 15.33 -17.60 -2.86
CA PHE A 178 14.89 -17.86 -4.22
C PHE A 178 16.05 -17.97 -5.17
N GLY A 179 15.82 -18.63 -6.27
CA GLY A 179 16.81 -18.76 -7.32
C GLY A 179 16.19 -19.00 -8.69
N ARG A 180 17.03 -18.80 -9.69
CA ARG A 180 16.71 -19.02 -11.09
C ARG A 180 17.93 -19.54 -11.82
N VAL A 181 17.71 -20.51 -12.66
CA VAL A 181 18.70 -21.01 -13.61
C VAL A 181 18.09 -20.87 -14.99
N ASN A 182 18.71 -20.08 -15.86
CA ASN A 182 18.37 -20.02 -17.27
C ASN A 182 19.48 -20.70 -18.07
N TYR A 183 19.09 -21.49 -19.03
CA TYR A 183 19.96 -22.12 -19.99
C TYR A 183 19.48 -21.88 -21.42
N ALA A 184 20.39 -21.48 -22.30
CA ALA A 184 20.11 -21.35 -23.71
C ALA A 184 21.19 -22.10 -24.53
N PHE A 185 20.73 -23.00 -25.36
CA PHE A 185 21.59 -23.68 -26.32
C PHE A 185 21.45 -23.06 -27.72
N LYS A 186 22.56 -22.56 -28.26
CA LYS A 186 22.64 -21.88 -29.56
C LYS A 186 21.57 -20.76 -29.70
N GLN A 187 21.12 -20.17 -28.57
CA GLN A 187 20.03 -19.22 -28.56
C GLN A 187 18.69 -19.74 -29.12
N LYS A 188 18.58 -21.04 -29.42
CA LYS A 188 17.42 -21.71 -30.01
C LYS A 188 16.56 -22.41 -28.96
N TYR A 189 17.18 -23.24 -28.13
CA TYR A 189 16.53 -24.05 -27.11
C TYR A 189 16.76 -23.40 -25.77
N LEU A 190 15.67 -23.11 -25.07
CA LEU A 190 15.68 -22.38 -23.83
C LEU A 190 15.08 -23.23 -22.72
N ALA A 191 15.71 -23.27 -21.56
CA ALA A 191 15.17 -23.88 -20.37
C ALA A 191 15.34 -22.92 -19.20
N GLU A 192 14.36 -22.88 -18.33
CA GLU A 192 14.41 -22.10 -17.10
C GLU A 192 13.89 -22.95 -15.95
N PHE A 193 14.61 -22.91 -14.84
CA PHE A 193 14.15 -23.41 -13.56
C PHE A 193 14.15 -22.27 -12.56
N VAL A 194 13.02 -22.06 -11.90
CA VAL A 194 12.87 -21.08 -10.81
C VAL A 194 12.44 -21.81 -9.56
N TRP A 195 12.87 -21.32 -8.42
CA TRP A 195 12.39 -21.82 -7.14
C TRP A 195 12.30 -20.70 -6.13
N ARG A 196 11.35 -20.85 -5.18
CA ARG A 196 11.21 -20.02 -4.01
C ARG A 196 11.02 -20.89 -2.78
N TYR A 197 11.62 -20.46 -1.69
CA TYR A 197 11.44 -21.02 -0.36
C TYR A 197 11.03 -19.89 0.56
N ASP A 198 9.73 -19.70 0.68
CA ASP A 198 9.13 -18.51 1.30
C ASP A 198 8.65 -18.84 2.72
N GLY A 199 9.09 -18.02 3.68
CA GLY A 199 8.72 -18.10 5.07
C GLY A 199 7.88 -16.92 5.53
N SER A 200 6.82 -17.19 6.30
CA SER A 200 5.94 -16.18 6.87
C SER A 200 5.70 -16.41 8.35
N TYR A 201 5.72 -15.34 9.14
CA TYR A 201 5.46 -15.37 10.58
C TYR A 201 4.04 -15.81 10.96
N ILE A 202 3.09 -15.71 10.02
CA ILE A 202 1.66 -16.07 10.22
C ILE A 202 1.51 -17.57 10.52
N PHE A 203 2.40 -18.40 9.98
CA PHE A 203 2.34 -19.84 10.16
C PHE A 203 3.10 -20.30 11.41
N PRO A 204 2.68 -21.40 12.04
CA PRO A 204 3.40 -22.03 13.13
C PRO A 204 4.86 -22.34 12.74
N GLN A 205 5.76 -22.32 13.71
CA GLN A 205 7.20 -22.44 13.50
C GLN A 205 7.60 -23.63 12.60
N GLU A 206 6.95 -24.78 12.75
CA GLU A 206 7.22 -26.01 12.01
C GLU A 206 6.71 -26.01 10.57
N LYS A 207 5.77 -25.10 10.23
CA LYS A 207 5.12 -25.00 8.90
C LYS A 207 5.32 -23.62 8.27
N ARG A 208 6.32 -22.90 8.74
CA ARG A 208 6.53 -21.50 8.38
C ARG A 208 7.06 -21.30 6.98
N PHE A 209 7.71 -22.31 6.40
CA PHE A 209 8.31 -22.27 5.09
C PHE A 209 7.63 -23.19 4.10
N GLY A 210 7.44 -22.70 2.88
CA GLY A 210 6.92 -23.45 1.74
C GLY A 210 7.88 -23.38 0.55
N PHE A 211 8.01 -24.50 -0.20
CA PHE A 211 8.81 -24.56 -1.40
C PHE A 211 7.95 -24.52 -2.66
N PHE A 212 8.31 -23.66 -3.59
CA PHE A 212 7.55 -23.36 -4.81
C PHE A 212 8.49 -23.43 -6.02
N PRO A 213 8.61 -24.57 -6.69
CA PRO A 213 9.38 -24.71 -7.93
C PRO A 213 8.55 -24.30 -9.15
N GLY A 214 9.22 -23.90 -10.22
CA GLY A 214 8.64 -23.66 -11.53
C GLY A 214 9.64 -24.01 -12.63
N VAL A 215 9.16 -24.55 -13.74
CA VAL A 215 9.97 -24.93 -14.91
C VAL A 215 9.35 -24.29 -16.15
N SER A 216 10.20 -23.81 -17.05
CA SER A 216 9.76 -23.43 -18.39
C SER A 216 10.75 -23.87 -19.46
N VAL A 217 10.23 -24.19 -20.62
CA VAL A 217 11.00 -24.53 -21.81
C VAL A 217 10.54 -23.68 -22.98
N GLY A 218 11.46 -23.38 -23.87
CA GLY A 218 11.17 -22.56 -25.04
C GLY A 218 12.00 -23.00 -26.24
N TRP A 219 11.40 -22.89 -27.42
CA TRP A 219 12.08 -23.14 -28.68
C TRP A 219 11.90 -21.93 -29.60
N ARG A 220 13.00 -21.32 -29.99
CA ARG A 220 13.03 -20.25 -31.00
C ARG A 220 13.11 -20.86 -32.38
N ILE A 221 11.98 -21.21 -32.94
CA ILE A 221 11.87 -21.86 -34.26
C ILE A 221 12.43 -20.94 -35.34
N SER A 222 12.28 -19.64 -35.19
CA SER A 222 12.83 -18.65 -36.13
C SER A 222 14.36 -18.67 -36.26
N GLU A 223 15.05 -19.26 -35.27
CA GLU A 223 16.50 -19.43 -35.33
C GLU A 223 16.96 -20.70 -36.06
N GLU A 224 16.03 -21.56 -36.44
CA GLU A 224 16.35 -22.77 -37.22
C GLU A 224 16.62 -22.45 -38.68
N GLU A 225 17.55 -23.20 -39.32
CA GLU A 225 17.94 -22.99 -40.69
C GLU A 225 16.76 -23.18 -41.67
N PHE A 226 15.91 -24.19 -41.40
CA PHE A 226 14.74 -24.44 -42.26
C PHE A 226 13.76 -23.25 -42.23
N TRP A 227 13.66 -22.52 -41.11
CA TRP A 227 12.80 -21.35 -41.01
C TRP A 227 13.39 -20.16 -41.73
N LYS A 228 14.68 -19.87 -41.50
CA LYS A 228 15.40 -18.76 -42.13
C LYS A 228 15.38 -18.86 -43.66
N ASN A 229 15.46 -20.08 -44.17
CA ASN A 229 15.51 -20.32 -45.62
C ASN A 229 14.13 -20.32 -46.29
N ASN A 230 13.03 -20.64 -45.57
CA ASN A 230 11.73 -20.88 -46.19
C ASN A 230 10.62 -19.93 -45.71
N LEU A 231 10.76 -19.28 -44.57
CA LEU A 231 9.71 -18.52 -43.91
C LEU A 231 10.18 -17.13 -43.43
N ALA A 232 10.91 -16.42 -44.29
CA ALA A 232 11.45 -15.07 -44.01
C ALA A 232 10.39 -14.01 -43.65
N LEU A 233 9.10 -14.33 -43.79
CA LEU A 233 8.01 -13.44 -43.48
C LEU A 233 7.89 -13.11 -41.95
N PHE A 234 8.30 -14.03 -41.07
CA PHE A 234 8.28 -13.83 -39.65
C PHE A 234 9.70 -13.86 -39.04
N ASN A 235 10.21 -12.71 -38.67
CA ASN A 235 11.57 -12.56 -38.14
C ASN A 235 11.74 -13.17 -36.74
N TYR A 236 10.64 -13.41 -36.02
CA TYR A 236 10.68 -13.98 -34.70
C TYR A 236 9.47 -14.90 -34.45
N PHE A 237 9.76 -16.19 -34.19
CA PHE A 237 8.76 -17.16 -33.78
C PHE A 237 9.32 -18.06 -32.69
N LYS A 238 8.63 -18.08 -31.53
CA LYS A 238 9.03 -18.85 -30.34
C LYS A 238 7.82 -19.61 -29.78
N LEU A 239 8.00 -20.90 -29.53
CA LEU A 239 7.10 -21.69 -28.71
C LEU A 239 7.61 -21.73 -27.28
N ARG A 240 6.70 -21.69 -26.31
CA ARG A 240 7.02 -21.76 -24.88
C ARG A 240 5.97 -22.57 -24.14
N GLY A 241 6.42 -23.42 -23.21
CA GLY A 241 5.59 -24.11 -22.22
C GLY A 241 6.16 -23.87 -20.81
N SER A 242 5.27 -23.82 -19.80
CA SER A 242 5.67 -23.64 -18.40
C SER A 242 4.74 -24.40 -17.47
N TRP A 243 5.30 -24.88 -16.37
CA TRP A 243 4.61 -25.50 -15.25
C TRP A 243 5.08 -24.91 -13.93
#